data_ad9b24bdbbafb2e4798df2c4b44541fc
#
_entry.id   ad9b24bdbbafb2e4798df2c4b44541fc
#
_cell.length_a   1.000
_cell.length_b   1.000
_cell.length_c   1.000
_cell.angle_alpha   90.00
_cell.angle_beta   90.00
_cell.angle_gamma   90.00
#
_symmetry.space_group_name_H-M   'P 1'
#
loop_
_entity.id
_entity.type
_entity.pdbx_description
1 polymer ?
#
loop_
_entity_poly.entity_id
_entity_poly.type
_entity_poly.pdbx_seq_one_letter_code
_entity_poly.pdbx_strand_id
1 'polypeptide(L)'
;MQINSLHQPQLGTLSGTCHVIDGDTIVIGKQKIRFTGMNAPELNEPYGKQAKWALVELFKGQTITAYPNGETSFDRIVAKCFLPDGRDLAAEMVKMELALDIPHFTNADYKEFETPNSRRKLRWRPKNE
;
A
#
# COMPACT_ATOMS: atom_id res chain seq x y z
N MET A 1 -2.85 0.57 -31.54
CA MET A 1 -2.77 0.13 -31.37
C MET A 1 -2.57 0.06 -30.97
N GLN A 2 -2.72 0.08 -30.75
CA GLN A 2 -2.61 -0.25 -30.38
C GLN A 2 -2.63 -0.39 -29.72
N ILE A 3 -2.82 -0.40 -29.49
CA ILE A 3 -2.83 -0.73 -28.89
C ILE A 3 -2.89 -0.76 -28.31
N ASN A 4 -3.01 -0.76 -28.20
CA ASN A 4 -3.04 -1.03 -27.68
C ASN A 4 -2.84 -1.22 -27.18
N SER A 5 -2.81 -1.34 -27.15
CA SER A 5 -2.63 -1.71 -26.79
C SER A 5 -2.27 -1.60 -26.35
N LEU A 6 -2.26 -1.51 -26.42
CA LEU A 6 -2.07 -1.46 -26.05
C LEU A 6 -2.10 -1.13 -25.31
N HIS A 7 -2.41 -1.03 -25.23
CA HIS A 7 -2.51 -0.84 -24.64
C HIS A 7 -3.02 -1.17 -23.93
N GLN A 8 -3.07 -1.68 -24.31
CA GLN A 8 -3.55 -2.32 -23.66
C GLN A 8 -3.51 -2.12 -22.46
N PRO A 9 -3.86 -2.09 -22.39
CA PRO A 9 -3.80 -1.61 -21.20
C PRO A 9 -3.21 -2.17 -20.28
N GLN A 10 -2.69 -1.72 -19.81
CA GLN A 10 -2.42 -2.34 -18.63
C GLN A 10 -3.68 -2.57 -17.95
N LEU A 11 -4.13 -3.79 -18.14
CA LEU A 11 -5.31 -4.23 -17.53
C LEU A 11 -5.27 -3.97 -16.06
N GLY A 12 -6.25 -3.28 -15.56
CA GLY A 12 -6.40 -3.08 -14.15
C GLY A 12 -5.65 -1.93 -13.51
N THR A 13 -4.77 -1.26 -14.27
CA THR A 13 -4.08 -0.09 -13.71
C THR A 13 -5.10 0.98 -13.38
N LEU A 14 -5.00 1.53 -12.16
CA LEU A 14 -5.92 2.54 -11.67
C LEU A 14 -5.15 3.81 -11.33
N SER A 15 -5.78 4.95 -11.55
CA SER A 15 -5.16 6.22 -11.19
C SER A 15 -6.24 7.20 -10.79
N GLY A 16 -5.99 7.97 -9.76
CA GLY A 16 -6.95 8.98 -9.32
C GLY A 16 -6.66 9.46 -7.92
N THR A 17 -7.52 10.38 -7.48
CA THR A 17 -7.52 10.78 -6.09
C THR A 17 -8.07 9.62 -5.26
N CYS A 18 -7.66 9.55 -4.02
CA CYS A 18 -8.07 8.43 -3.20
C CYS A 18 -8.36 8.87 -1.78
N HIS A 19 -9.03 7.99 -1.02
CA HIS A 19 -9.14 8.17 0.40
C HIS A 19 -8.60 6.94 1.11
N VAL A 20 -8.26 7.11 2.38
CA VAL A 20 -7.58 6.09 3.16
C VAL A 20 -8.56 5.39 4.08
N ILE A 21 -8.52 4.06 4.09
CA ILE A 21 -9.26 3.27 5.06
C ILE A 21 -8.39 3.04 6.29
N ASP A 22 -7.17 2.53 6.06
CA ASP A 22 -6.18 2.39 7.13
C ASP A 22 -4.78 2.43 6.49
N GLY A 23 -3.75 2.13 7.27
CA GLY A 23 -2.37 2.35 6.82
C GLY A 23 -1.91 1.50 5.64
N ASP A 24 -2.69 0.50 5.22
CA ASP A 24 -2.33 -0.34 4.07
C ASP A 24 -3.47 -0.49 3.08
N THR A 25 -4.53 0.31 3.20
CA THR A 25 -5.69 0.18 2.32
C THR A 25 -6.22 1.56 1.92
N ILE A 26 -6.35 1.76 0.62
CA ILE A 26 -6.91 2.99 0.06
C ILE A 26 -8.06 2.64 -0.89
N VAL A 27 -8.81 3.67 -1.28
CA VAL A 27 -9.88 3.52 -2.28
C VAL A 27 -9.62 4.52 -3.40
N ILE A 28 -9.55 4.02 -4.63
CA ILE A 28 -9.52 4.86 -5.83
C ILE A 28 -10.85 4.63 -6.55
N GLY A 29 -11.63 5.68 -6.72
CA GLY A 29 -12.98 5.53 -7.25
C GLY A 29 -13.80 4.68 -6.30
N LYS A 30 -14.26 3.53 -6.78
CA LYS A 30 -15.01 2.59 -5.94
C LYS A 30 -14.19 1.36 -5.58
N GLN A 31 -12.93 1.30 -6.01
CA GLN A 31 -12.11 0.11 -5.83
C GLN A 31 -11.27 0.21 -4.59
N LYS A 32 -11.43 -0.75 -3.67
CA LYS A 32 -10.56 -0.89 -2.51
C LYS A 32 -9.26 -1.56 -2.93
N ILE A 33 -8.15 -1.04 -2.44
CA ILE A 33 -6.81 -1.48 -2.81
C ILE A 33 -6.01 -1.75 -1.56
N ARG A 34 -5.47 -2.96 -1.46
CA ARG A 34 -4.55 -3.39 -0.41
C ARG A 34 -3.14 -3.27 -0.94
N PHE A 35 -2.27 -2.59 -0.23
CA PHE A 35 -0.86 -2.48 -0.66
C PHE A 35 -0.21 -3.85 -0.59
N THR A 36 0.55 -4.20 -1.62
CA THR A 36 1.24 -5.48 -1.64
C THR A 36 2.43 -5.46 -0.68
N GLY A 37 2.66 -6.58 -0.02
CA GLY A 37 3.94 -6.84 0.65
C GLY A 37 4.21 -6.14 1.95
N MET A 38 3.25 -5.41 2.52
CA MET A 38 3.47 -4.76 3.81
C MET A 38 2.22 -4.85 4.66
N ASN A 39 2.40 -4.80 5.97
CA ASN A 39 1.31 -4.72 6.94
C ASN A 39 1.44 -3.45 7.75
N ALA A 40 0.35 -2.69 7.82
CA ALA A 40 0.25 -1.60 8.78
C ALA A 40 -0.72 -2.01 9.89
N PRO A 41 -0.62 -1.43 11.08
CA PRO A 41 -1.59 -1.73 12.13
C PRO A 41 -2.98 -1.29 11.73
N GLU A 42 -3.98 -2.06 12.16
CA GLU A 42 -5.38 -1.72 11.91
C GLU A 42 -5.80 -0.57 12.82
N LEU A 43 -6.91 0.08 12.48
CA LEU A 43 -7.32 1.28 13.20
C LEU A 43 -7.47 1.09 14.70
N ASN A 44 -7.90 -0.10 15.11
CA ASN A 44 -8.10 -0.39 16.53
C ASN A 44 -6.84 -0.92 17.22
N GLU A 45 -5.73 -1.00 16.50
CA GLU A 45 -4.47 -1.46 17.06
C GLU A 45 -3.59 -0.27 17.43
N PRO A 46 -2.59 -0.48 18.30
CA PRO A 46 -1.63 0.59 18.59
C PRO A 46 -0.99 1.09 17.31
N TYR A 47 -0.87 2.40 17.18
CA TYR A 47 -0.34 3.10 16.00
C TYR A 47 -1.23 3.03 14.76
N GLY A 48 -2.41 2.40 14.86
CA GLY A 48 -3.29 2.29 13.69
C GLY A 48 -3.76 3.64 13.18
N LYS A 49 -4.16 4.53 14.08
CA LYS A 49 -4.60 5.87 13.68
C LYS A 49 -3.45 6.68 13.13
N GLN A 50 -2.28 6.59 13.75
CA GLN A 50 -1.08 7.28 13.26
C GLN A 50 -0.75 6.81 11.85
N ALA A 51 -0.83 5.50 11.58
CA ALA A 51 -0.55 4.97 10.26
C ALA A 51 -1.52 5.52 9.23
N LYS A 52 -2.81 5.52 9.56
CA LYS A 52 -3.82 6.09 8.66
C LYS A 52 -3.52 7.54 8.31
N TRP A 53 -3.30 8.37 9.32
CA TRP A 53 -3.11 9.79 9.08
C TRP A 53 -1.78 10.11 8.43
N ALA A 54 -0.73 9.30 8.69
CA ALA A 54 0.53 9.46 7.99
C ALA A 54 0.35 9.19 6.50
N LEU A 55 -0.43 8.18 6.14
CA LEU A 55 -0.71 7.89 4.75
C LEU A 55 -1.50 9.02 4.10
N VAL A 56 -2.49 9.56 4.79
CA VAL A 56 -3.25 10.71 4.28
C VAL A 56 -2.31 11.88 3.97
N GLU A 57 -1.42 12.20 4.89
CA GLU A 57 -0.50 13.31 4.69
C GLU A 57 0.49 13.06 3.57
N LEU A 58 0.90 11.79 3.41
CA LEU A 58 1.91 11.42 2.43
C LEU A 58 1.49 11.79 1.01
N PHE A 59 0.22 11.57 0.65
CA PHE A 59 -0.21 11.81 -0.72
C PHE A 59 -1.23 12.94 -0.86
N LYS A 60 -1.44 13.71 0.18
CA LYS A 60 -2.47 14.74 0.23
C LYS A 60 -2.48 15.60 -1.05
N GLY A 61 -3.65 15.68 -1.67
CA GLY A 61 -3.80 16.48 -2.88
C GLY A 61 -3.18 15.91 -4.13
N GLN A 62 -2.65 14.69 -4.08
CA GLN A 62 -1.97 14.10 -5.22
C GLN A 62 -2.72 12.89 -5.77
N THR A 63 -2.53 12.65 -7.05
CA THR A 63 -3.08 11.48 -7.73
C THR A 63 -2.17 10.29 -7.46
N ILE A 64 -2.78 9.15 -7.14
CA ILE A 64 -2.05 7.90 -6.90
C ILE A 64 -2.28 6.97 -8.08
N THR A 65 -1.23 6.26 -8.50
CA THR A 65 -1.33 5.23 -9.53
C THR A 65 -1.11 3.87 -8.90
N ALA A 66 -2.04 2.96 -9.12
CA ALA A 66 -1.99 1.60 -8.57
C ALA A 66 -1.80 0.59 -9.69
N TYR A 67 -0.86 -0.34 -9.49
CA TYR A 67 -0.56 -1.41 -10.43
C TYR A 67 -0.91 -2.74 -9.78
N PRO A 68 -2.12 -3.27 -10.07
CA PRO A 68 -2.56 -4.55 -9.48
C PRO A 68 -1.67 -5.69 -9.91
N ASN A 69 -1.49 -6.66 -9.01
CA ASN A 69 -0.67 -7.84 -9.31
C ASN A 69 -1.51 -9.09 -9.62
N GLY A 70 -2.83 -8.94 -9.73
CA GLY A 70 -3.71 -10.06 -10.05
C GLY A 70 -4.27 -10.78 -8.84
N GLU A 71 -3.78 -10.46 -7.66
CA GLU A 71 -4.27 -11.08 -6.42
C GLU A 71 -5.39 -10.24 -5.82
N THR A 72 -6.18 -10.90 -4.98
CA THR A 72 -7.22 -10.22 -4.21
C THR A 72 -7.05 -10.56 -2.73
N SER A 73 -7.59 -9.72 -1.88
CA SER A 73 -7.61 -9.92 -0.44
C SER A 73 -8.97 -9.45 0.05
N PHE A 74 -9.86 -10.40 0.29
CA PHE A 74 -11.27 -10.11 0.58
C PHE A 74 -11.89 -9.34 -0.59
N ASP A 75 -12.42 -8.16 -0.37
CA ASP A 75 -13.02 -7.36 -1.44
C ASP A 75 -12.06 -6.32 -2.04
N ARG A 76 -10.76 -6.49 -1.81
CA ARG A 76 -9.73 -5.56 -2.27
C ARG A 76 -8.89 -6.20 -3.36
N ILE A 77 -8.42 -5.39 -4.31
CA ILE A 77 -7.33 -5.84 -5.17
C ILE A 77 -6.03 -5.55 -4.46
N VAL A 78 -4.99 -6.30 -4.80
CA VAL A 78 -3.65 -6.12 -4.23
C VAL A 78 -2.80 -5.42 -5.27
N ALA A 79 -2.12 -4.33 -4.88
CA ALA A 79 -1.40 -3.52 -5.84
C ALA A 79 -0.22 -2.79 -5.20
N LYS A 80 0.76 -2.43 -6.03
CA LYS A 80 1.76 -1.43 -5.67
C LYS A 80 1.21 -0.07 -6.06
N CYS A 81 1.37 0.91 -5.19
CA CYS A 81 0.79 2.23 -5.38
C CYS A 81 1.86 3.29 -5.27
N PHE A 82 1.82 4.26 -6.19
CA PHE A 82 2.90 5.22 -6.33
C PHE A 82 2.40 6.66 -6.36
N LEU A 83 3.20 7.53 -5.77
CA LEU A 83 3.05 8.97 -5.89
C LEU A 83 3.47 9.42 -7.29
N PRO A 84 3.06 10.63 -7.70
CA PRO A 84 3.48 11.14 -9.02
C PRO A 84 5.00 11.23 -9.20
N ASP A 85 5.76 11.38 -8.12
CA ASP A 85 7.21 11.45 -8.20
C ASP A 85 7.87 10.08 -8.21
N GLY A 86 7.09 9.00 -8.22
CA GLY A 86 7.60 7.65 -8.33
C GLY A 86 7.83 6.94 -7.00
N ARG A 87 7.60 7.60 -5.86
CA ARG A 87 7.77 6.93 -4.57
C ARG A 87 6.66 5.92 -4.35
N ASP A 88 7.05 4.75 -3.84
CA ASP A 88 6.14 3.66 -3.50
C ASP A 88 5.54 3.95 -2.14
N LEU A 89 4.21 4.02 -2.05
CA LEU A 89 3.54 4.33 -0.78
C LEU A 89 3.88 3.33 0.31
N ALA A 90 3.97 2.04 -0.04
CA ALA A 90 4.31 1.01 0.95
C ALA A 90 5.71 1.24 1.51
N ALA A 91 6.67 1.55 0.64
CA ALA A 91 8.04 1.83 1.08
C ALA A 91 8.08 3.02 2.03
N GLU A 92 7.33 4.08 1.72
CA GLU A 92 7.31 5.26 2.57
C GLU A 92 6.72 4.95 3.94
N MET A 93 5.67 4.14 4.00
CA MET A 93 5.07 3.75 5.28
C MET A 93 6.03 2.92 6.12
N VAL A 94 6.79 2.01 5.48
CA VAL A 94 7.79 1.22 6.19
C VAL A 94 8.91 2.12 6.72
N LYS A 95 9.36 3.07 5.92
CA LYS A 95 10.40 4.02 6.35
C LYS A 95 9.96 4.84 7.57
N MET A 96 8.68 5.14 7.67
CA MET A 96 8.13 5.91 8.79
C MET A 96 7.88 5.05 10.03
N GLU A 97 8.24 3.78 10.00
CA GLU A 97 8.00 2.84 11.10
C GLU A 97 6.52 2.64 11.40
N LEU A 98 5.69 2.72 10.35
CA LEU A 98 4.24 2.54 10.49
C LEU A 98 3.74 1.35 9.70
N ALA A 99 4.64 0.54 9.16
CA ALA A 99 4.32 -0.71 8.48
C ALA A 99 5.52 -1.63 8.52
N LEU A 100 5.28 -2.92 8.35
CA LEU A 100 6.32 -3.93 8.31
C LEU A 100 6.24 -4.72 7.01
N ASP A 101 7.38 -5.15 6.52
CA ASP A 101 7.48 -6.01 5.36
C ASP A 101 6.85 -7.38 5.61
N ILE A 102 6.22 -7.95 4.58
CA ILE A 102 5.72 -9.33 4.60
C ILE A 102 6.56 -10.12 3.59
N PRO A 103 7.65 -10.76 4.03
CA PRO A 103 8.64 -11.33 3.10
C PRO A 103 8.09 -12.35 2.14
N HIS A 104 7.16 -13.19 2.57
CA HIS A 104 6.67 -14.28 1.72
C HIS A 104 5.78 -13.82 0.59
N PHE A 105 5.38 -12.54 0.57
CA PHE A 105 4.59 -12.02 -0.54
C PHE A 105 5.43 -11.28 -1.57
N THR A 106 6.61 -10.80 -1.19
CA THR A 106 7.37 -9.91 -2.07
C THR A 106 8.87 -10.18 -2.07
N ASN A 107 9.31 -11.34 -1.60
CA ASN A 107 10.74 -11.60 -1.47
C ASN A 107 11.43 -10.54 -0.62
N ALA A 108 10.72 -10.02 0.39
CA ALA A 108 11.25 -9.03 1.32
C ALA A 108 11.59 -7.69 0.65
N ASP A 109 10.77 -7.26 -0.33
CA ASP A 109 10.99 -6.01 -1.08
C ASP A 109 11.11 -4.78 -0.18
N TYR A 110 10.45 -4.78 0.97
CA TYR A 110 10.43 -3.61 1.85
C TYR A 110 11.28 -3.77 3.10
N LYS A 111 11.94 -4.92 3.24
CA LYS A 111 12.71 -5.21 4.45
C LYS A 111 13.82 -4.20 4.70
N GLU A 112 14.47 -3.76 3.64
CA GLU A 112 15.57 -2.82 3.77
C GLU A 112 15.14 -1.46 4.33
N PHE A 113 13.86 -1.15 4.27
CA PHE A 113 13.35 0.13 4.75
C PHE A 113 12.94 0.08 6.22
N GLU A 114 12.91 -1.10 6.82
CA GLU A 114 12.62 -1.23 8.25
C GLU A 114 13.80 -0.77 9.07
N THR A 115 13.52 -0.19 10.23
CA THR A 115 14.54 0.13 11.21
C THR A 115 14.52 -0.92 12.30
N PRO A 116 15.57 -1.02 13.12
CA PRO A 116 15.54 -1.94 14.26
C PRO A 116 14.36 -1.69 15.20
N ASN A 117 13.86 -0.45 15.24
CA ASN A 117 12.76 -0.09 16.12
C ASN A 117 11.40 -0.54 15.59
N SER A 118 11.28 -0.76 14.28
CA SER A 118 10.00 -1.03 13.66
C SER A 118 9.30 -2.23 14.26
N ARG A 119 10.01 -3.36 14.39
CA ARG A 119 9.40 -4.59 14.87
C ARG A 119 9.10 -4.56 16.37
N ARG A 120 9.88 -3.82 17.14
CA ARG A 120 9.57 -3.64 18.55
C ARG A 120 8.31 -2.82 18.72
N LYS A 121 8.19 -1.76 17.93
CA LYS A 121 7.09 -0.82 18.01
C LYS A 121 5.79 -1.42 17.52
N LEU A 122 5.81 -2.08 16.37
CA LEU A 122 4.58 -2.49 15.70
C LEU A 122 4.10 -3.89 16.06
N ARG A 123 4.92 -4.71 16.67
CA ARG A 123 4.54 -6.05 17.09
C ARG A 123 3.94 -6.83 15.94
N TRP A 124 4.80 -7.22 15.01
CA TRP A 124 4.36 -7.94 13.82
C TRP A 124 3.44 -9.09 14.15
N ARG A 125 2.32 -9.17 13.46
CA ARG A 125 1.38 -10.28 13.56
C ARG A 125 0.93 -10.64 12.16
N PRO A 126 0.87 -11.95 11.84
CA PRO A 126 0.28 -12.35 10.57
C PRO A 126 -1.17 -11.92 10.53
N LYS A 127 -1.62 -11.44 9.38
CA LYS A 127 -3.02 -11.12 9.17
C LYS A 127 -3.62 -12.16 8.25
N ASN A 128 -4.91 -12.41 8.42
CA ASN A 128 -5.62 -13.27 7.48
C ASN A 128 -5.87 -12.48 6.22
N GLU A 129 -5.22 -12.89 5.15
CA GLU A 129 -5.29 -12.17 3.89
C GLU A 129 -6.15 -12.87 2.88
#